data_e088751779ac65e0ab0ec09ec76908a2
#
_entry.id   e088751779ac65e0ab0ec09ec76908a2
#
_cell.length_a   1.000
_cell.length_b   1.000
_cell.length_c   1.000
_cell.angle_alpha   90.00
_cell.angle_beta   90.00
_cell.angle_gamma   90.00
#
_symmetry.space_group_name_H-M   'P 1'
#
loop_
_entity.id
_entity.type
_entity.pdbx_description
1 polymer ?
#
loop_
_entity_poly.entity_id
_entity_poly.type
_entity_poly.pdbx_seq_one_letter_code
_entity_poly.pdbx_strand_id
1 'polypeptide(L)'
;MINFVTTRSHRYTVRRLVRDLGRRKCRQWTYEDLFTRRRLPGGTWIFTDHERLSDFELSLAAAIAARLDGAGSLVLNHPAHVRGRLALLKLLNTEGINDFTAWPCDGSPRPARFPVFIRNTFDHKSAAIELIGDQAGLDACILAMQRD
;
A
#
# COMPACT_ATOMS: atom_id res chain seq x y z
N MET A 1 -15.49 11.10 16.61
CA MET A 1 -15.84 11.02 15.16
C MET A 1 -14.77 10.19 14.47
N ILE A 2 -15.16 9.29 13.55
CA ILE A 2 -14.22 8.50 12.75
C ILE A 2 -14.02 9.20 11.40
N ASN A 3 -12.77 9.41 11.01
CA ASN A 3 -12.38 10.05 9.76
C ASN A 3 -11.61 9.04 8.90
N PHE A 4 -12.19 8.58 7.78
CA PHE A 4 -11.52 7.73 6.82
C PHE A 4 -10.82 8.58 5.77
N VAL A 5 -9.56 8.29 5.48
CA VAL A 5 -8.78 8.91 4.41
C VAL A 5 -8.57 7.89 3.30
N THR A 6 -9.01 8.23 2.09
CA THR A 6 -8.92 7.38 0.90
C THR A 6 -8.35 8.19 -0.26
N THR A 7 -7.89 7.54 -1.31
CA THR A 7 -7.69 8.22 -2.59
C THR A 7 -9.04 8.61 -3.21
N ARG A 8 -9.07 9.62 -4.06
CA ARG A 8 -10.29 10.07 -4.73
C ARG A 8 -10.93 8.95 -5.56
N SER A 9 -10.11 8.18 -6.26
CA SER A 9 -10.55 7.05 -7.08
C SER A 9 -11.18 5.92 -6.26
N HIS A 10 -10.81 5.78 -4.97
CA HIS A 10 -11.27 4.70 -4.09
C HIS A 10 -12.29 5.13 -3.04
N ARG A 11 -12.87 6.30 -3.18
CA ARG A 11 -13.93 6.77 -2.26
C ARG A 11 -15.09 5.78 -2.10
N TYR A 12 -15.33 4.94 -3.08
CA TYR A 12 -16.41 3.96 -3.04
C TYR A 12 -16.21 2.88 -1.98
N THR A 13 -14.98 2.56 -1.59
CA THR A 13 -14.65 1.48 -0.65
C THR A 13 -15.26 1.67 0.74
N VAL A 14 -15.27 2.90 1.25
CA VAL A 14 -15.84 3.25 2.56
C VAL A 14 -17.18 3.98 2.48
N ARG A 15 -17.66 4.29 1.27
CA ARG A 15 -18.87 5.09 1.05
C ARG A 15 -20.12 4.48 1.70
N ARG A 16 -20.28 3.16 1.60
CA ARG A 16 -21.39 2.44 2.21
C ARG A 16 -21.32 2.54 3.73
N LEU A 17 -20.16 2.27 4.32
CA LEU A 17 -19.94 2.34 5.75
C LEU A 17 -20.23 3.74 6.30
N VAL A 18 -19.74 4.79 5.64
CA VAL A 18 -19.98 6.20 6.04
C VAL A 18 -21.47 6.55 5.98
N ARG A 19 -22.20 6.04 4.97
CA ARG A 19 -23.64 6.23 4.84
C ARG A 19 -24.39 5.53 5.96
N ASP A 20 -24.05 4.27 6.25
CA ASP A 20 -24.77 3.41 7.21
C ASP A 20 -24.52 3.87 8.66
N LEU A 21 -23.32 4.33 8.99
CA LEU A 21 -22.97 4.91 10.29
C LEU A 21 -23.48 6.34 10.49
N GLY A 22 -23.75 7.05 9.41
CA GLY A 22 -24.20 8.44 9.39
C GLY A 22 -23.07 9.46 9.58
N ARG A 23 -23.27 10.64 8.97
CA ARG A 23 -22.27 11.71 8.91
C ARG A 23 -21.87 12.31 10.28
N ARG A 24 -22.67 12.09 11.31
CA ARG A 24 -22.35 12.52 12.68
C ARG A 24 -21.30 11.65 13.33
N LYS A 25 -21.22 10.37 12.96
CA LYS A 25 -20.27 9.40 13.54
C LYS A 25 -19.05 9.19 12.66
N CYS A 26 -19.21 9.32 11.33
CA CYS A 26 -18.21 8.95 10.36
C CYS A 26 -18.12 9.98 9.21
N ARG A 27 -16.91 10.32 8.80
CA ARG A 27 -16.62 11.22 7.68
C ARG A 27 -15.57 10.60 6.77
N GLN A 28 -15.72 10.82 5.49
CA GLN A 28 -14.72 10.46 4.48
C GLN A 28 -13.98 11.70 3.99
N TRP A 29 -12.67 11.58 3.90
CA TRP A 29 -11.73 12.55 3.36
C TRP A 29 -11.00 11.94 2.17
N THR A 30 -10.55 12.75 1.24
CA THR A 30 -9.55 12.33 0.26
C THR A 30 -8.18 12.87 0.67
N TYR A 31 -7.10 12.26 0.16
CA TYR A 31 -5.76 12.78 0.40
C TYR A 31 -5.60 14.20 -0.13
N GLU A 32 -6.19 14.51 -1.29
CA GLU A 32 -6.17 15.85 -1.87
C GLU A 32 -6.87 16.87 -0.96
N ASP A 33 -8.02 16.48 -0.37
CA ASP A 33 -8.70 17.33 0.62
C ASP A 33 -7.82 17.52 1.87
N LEU A 34 -7.17 16.43 2.33
CA LEU A 34 -6.33 16.43 3.52
C LEU A 34 -5.11 17.35 3.34
N PHE A 35 -4.45 17.29 2.19
CA PHE A 35 -3.24 18.06 1.90
C PHE A 35 -3.48 19.56 1.76
N THR A 36 -4.70 19.97 1.46
CA THR A 36 -5.06 21.39 1.27
C THR A 36 -5.71 22.04 2.49
N ARG A 37 -6.10 21.26 3.49
CA ARG A 37 -6.80 21.79 4.68
C ARG A 37 -5.85 22.35 5.73
N ARG A 38 -6.13 23.57 6.17
CA ARG A 38 -5.40 24.23 7.26
C ARG A 38 -5.78 23.71 8.65
N ARG A 39 -7.02 23.22 8.81
CA ARG A 39 -7.54 22.70 10.08
C ARG A 39 -8.25 21.39 9.86
N LEU A 40 -7.96 20.43 10.70
CA LEU A 40 -8.56 19.09 10.71
C LEU A 40 -9.26 18.88 12.05
N PRO A 41 -10.43 18.19 12.09
CA PRO A 41 -11.12 17.90 13.31
C PRO A 41 -10.37 16.86 14.15
N GLY A 42 -10.52 16.90 15.47
CA GLY A 42 -10.11 15.81 16.34
C GLY A 42 -10.93 14.53 16.12
N GLY A 43 -10.41 13.41 16.61
CA GLY A 43 -11.10 12.11 16.59
C GLY A 43 -10.21 10.96 16.15
N THR A 44 -10.83 9.88 15.68
CA THR A 44 -10.11 8.72 15.12
C THR A 44 -9.88 8.94 13.63
N TRP A 45 -8.65 8.80 13.19
CA TRP A 45 -8.25 8.89 11.78
C TRP A 45 -7.76 7.53 11.30
N ILE A 46 -8.33 7.05 10.20
CA ILE A 46 -7.99 5.76 9.59
C ILE A 46 -7.49 6.05 8.18
N PHE A 47 -6.19 5.84 7.97
CA PHE A 47 -5.55 6.02 6.67
C PHE A 47 -5.63 4.73 5.87
N THR A 48 -5.98 4.81 4.59
CA THR A 48 -6.11 3.67 3.67
C THR A 48 -5.43 3.98 2.33
N ASP A 49 -5.42 3.04 1.40
CA ASP A 49 -4.93 3.22 0.01
C ASP A 49 -3.46 3.69 -0.10
N HIS A 50 -2.63 3.41 0.87
CA HIS A 50 -1.23 3.86 0.92
C HIS A 50 -0.43 3.44 -0.31
N GLU A 51 -0.74 2.26 -0.84
CA GLU A 51 -0.09 1.69 -2.02
C GLU A 51 -0.35 2.48 -3.31
N ARG A 52 -1.24 3.47 -3.26
CA ARG A 52 -1.60 4.33 -4.39
C ARG A 52 -1.03 5.73 -4.29
N LEU A 53 -0.31 6.00 -3.23
CA LEU A 53 0.38 7.27 -3.01
C LEU A 53 1.79 7.18 -3.58
N SER A 54 2.25 8.27 -4.16
CA SER A 54 3.68 8.46 -4.42
C SER A 54 4.44 8.58 -3.09
N ASP A 55 5.75 8.39 -3.12
CA ASP A 55 6.60 8.53 -1.93
C ASP A 55 6.47 9.93 -1.30
N PHE A 56 6.32 10.97 -2.13
CA PHE A 56 6.09 12.33 -1.67
C PHE A 56 4.75 12.46 -0.93
N GLU A 57 3.66 11.96 -1.52
CA GLU A 57 2.32 11.99 -0.90
C GLU A 57 2.28 11.16 0.38
N LEU A 58 2.96 10.01 0.39
CA LEU A 58 3.07 9.17 1.58
C LEU A 58 3.81 9.88 2.71
N SER A 59 4.90 10.57 2.39
CA SER A 59 5.65 11.38 3.36
C SER A 59 4.82 12.54 3.92
N LEU A 60 4.05 13.22 3.06
CA LEU A 60 3.14 14.29 3.47
C LEU A 60 2.01 13.77 4.35
N ALA A 61 1.41 12.63 3.98
CA ALA A 61 0.38 11.97 4.78
C ALA A 61 0.92 11.55 6.15
N ALA A 62 2.17 11.03 6.21
CA ALA A 62 2.83 10.67 7.47
C ALA A 62 3.05 11.88 8.38
N ALA A 63 3.48 13.02 7.83
CA ALA A 63 3.65 14.26 8.59
C ALA A 63 2.30 14.78 9.16
N ILE A 64 1.22 14.69 8.37
CA ILE A 64 -0.12 15.07 8.84
C ILE A 64 -0.60 14.12 9.92
N ALA A 65 -0.42 12.81 9.75
CA ALA A 65 -0.79 11.79 10.72
C ALA A 65 -0.08 12.01 12.06
N ALA A 66 1.23 12.29 12.05
CA ALA A 66 2.01 12.60 13.24
C ALA A 66 1.50 13.85 13.97
N ARG A 67 1.09 14.89 13.22
CA ARG A 67 0.50 16.10 13.82
C ARG A 67 -0.89 15.85 14.43
N LEU A 68 -1.69 14.98 13.83
CA LEU A 68 -3.00 14.58 14.37
C LEU A 68 -2.83 13.78 15.66
N ASP A 69 -1.88 12.85 15.69
CA ASP A 69 -1.53 12.05 16.86
C ASP A 69 -1.02 12.94 18.00
N GLY A 70 -0.06 13.82 17.72
CA GLY A 70 0.46 14.80 18.68
C GLY A 70 -0.58 15.80 19.18
N ALA A 71 -1.70 15.98 18.46
CA ALA A 71 -2.85 16.78 18.87
C ALA A 71 -3.93 15.97 19.62
N GLY A 72 -3.64 14.71 20.00
CA GLY A 72 -4.52 13.86 20.79
C GLY A 72 -5.58 13.11 19.98
N SER A 73 -5.45 13.02 18.66
CA SER A 73 -6.28 12.15 17.82
C SER A 73 -5.74 10.73 17.82
N LEU A 74 -6.63 9.73 17.76
CA LEU A 74 -6.22 8.34 17.54
C LEU A 74 -5.95 8.14 16.04
N VAL A 75 -4.72 7.77 15.69
CA VAL A 75 -4.33 7.48 14.29
C VAL A 75 -4.16 5.99 14.11
N LEU A 76 -4.91 5.40 13.17
CA LEU A 76 -4.82 4.02 12.75
C LEU A 76 -4.24 3.92 11.34
N ASN A 77 -3.47 2.85 11.08
CA ASN A 77 -2.73 2.65 9.82
C ASN A 77 -1.85 3.86 9.49
N HIS A 78 -0.99 4.24 10.44
CA HIS A 78 -0.14 5.42 10.30
C HIS A 78 0.75 5.32 9.05
N PRO A 79 0.73 6.32 8.13
CA PRO A 79 1.44 6.22 6.85
C PRO A 79 2.97 6.03 6.96
N ALA A 80 3.59 6.48 8.05
CA ALA A 80 5.03 6.26 8.28
C ALA A 80 5.42 4.79 8.50
N HIS A 81 4.46 3.92 8.80
CA HIS A 81 4.70 2.48 9.04
C HIS A 81 4.38 1.62 7.82
N VAL A 82 4.01 2.24 6.71
CA VAL A 82 3.71 1.53 5.46
C VAL A 82 4.97 0.89 4.89
N ARG A 83 4.84 -0.36 4.51
CA ARG A 83 5.88 -1.10 3.78
C ARG A 83 5.38 -1.44 2.40
N GLY A 84 6.19 -1.17 1.38
CA GLY A 84 5.93 -1.64 0.02
C GLY A 84 5.88 -3.18 -0.01
N ARG A 85 5.19 -3.74 -1.01
CA ARG A 85 4.93 -5.19 -1.13
C ARG A 85 6.21 -6.04 -1.00
N LEU A 86 7.28 -5.66 -1.69
CA LEU A 86 8.55 -6.39 -1.64
C LEU A 86 9.12 -6.43 -0.21
N ALA A 87 9.17 -5.28 0.45
CA ALA A 87 9.69 -5.16 1.82
C ALA A 87 8.82 -5.91 2.82
N LEU A 88 7.49 -5.88 2.63
CA LEU A 88 6.55 -6.62 3.48
C LEU A 88 6.74 -8.13 3.33
N LEU A 89 6.81 -8.65 2.10
CA LEU A 89 6.99 -10.09 1.87
C LEU A 89 8.33 -10.60 2.41
N LYS A 90 9.40 -9.81 2.27
CA LYS A 90 10.69 -10.14 2.86
C LYS A 90 10.62 -10.18 4.40
N LEU A 91 9.99 -9.18 5.01
CA LEU A 91 9.81 -9.15 6.46
C LEU A 91 9.03 -10.36 6.97
N LEU A 92 7.87 -10.65 6.37
CA LEU A 92 7.01 -11.77 6.78
C LEU A 92 7.73 -13.12 6.66
N ASN A 93 8.59 -13.29 5.66
CA ASN A 93 9.42 -14.48 5.53
C ASN A 93 10.53 -14.53 6.60
N THR A 94 11.19 -13.40 6.87
CA THR A 94 12.23 -13.32 7.92
C THR A 94 11.67 -13.62 9.30
N GLU A 95 10.44 -13.17 9.58
CA GLU A 95 9.72 -13.42 10.84
C GLU A 95 9.07 -14.82 10.90
N GLY A 96 9.23 -15.65 9.88
CA GLY A 96 8.67 -17.01 9.83
C GLY A 96 7.14 -17.05 9.71
N ILE A 97 6.50 -15.94 9.32
CA ILE A 97 5.03 -15.85 9.16
C ILE A 97 4.60 -16.53 7.87
N ASN A 98 5.38 -16.38 6.78
CA ASN A 98 5.18 -17.12 5.54
C ASN A 98 6.46 -17.82 5.08
N ASP A 99 6.27 -18.92 4.39
CA ASP A 99 7.33 -19.79 3.87
C ASP A 99 7.85 -19.39 2.48
N PHE A 100 7.37 -18.28 1.93
CA PHE A 100 7.79 -17.70 0.67
C PHE A 100 8.28 -16.27 0.84
N THR A 101 9.13 -15.81 -0.10
CA THR A 101 9.64 -14.45 -0.14
C THR A 101 9.56 -13.88 -1.56
N ALA A 102 10.01 -12.66 -1.75
CA ALA A 102 10.08 -12.01 -3.03
C ALA A 102 11.49 -11.46 -3.29
N TRP A 103 11.89 -11.43 -4.55
CA TRP A 103 13.18 -10.93 -4.99
C TRP A 103 12.97 -9.79 -5.99
N PRO A 104 13.83 -8.76 -5.99
CA PRO A 104 13.85 -7.80 -7.08
C PRO A 104 14.36 -8.47 -8.37
N CYS A 105 13.92 -7.98 -9.52
CA CYS A 105 14.35 -8.47 -10.84
C CYS A 105 15.57 -7.72 -11.40
N ASP A 106 16.25 -6.92 -10.58
CA ASP A 106 17.45 -6.16 -10.93
C ASP A 106 18.77 -6.97 -10.90
N GLY A 107 18.66 -8.24 -10.55
CA GLY A 107 19.74 -9.22 -10.53
C GLY A 107 19.31 -10.56 -11.12
N SER A 108 20.02 -11.62 -10.77
CA SER A 108 19.66 -12.98 -11.12
C SER A 108 19.08 -13.69 -9.91
N PRO A 109 17.80 -13.49 -9.57
CA PRO A 109 17.18 -14.12 -8.42
C PRO A 109 17.21 -15.64 -8.55
N ARG A 110 17.47 -16.33 -7.45
CA ARG A 110 17.54 -17.80 -7.37
C ARG A 110 16.50 -18.30 -6.36
N PRO A 111 15.21 -18.41 -6.75
CA PRO A 111 14.18 -18.95 -5.90
C PRO A 111 14.51 -20.37 -5.46
N ALA A 112 14.28 -20.70 -4.20
CA ALA A 112 14.46 -22.05 -3.69
C ALA A 112 13.40 -23.04 -4.22
N ARG A 113 12.26 -22.51 -4.71
CA ARG A 113 11.12 -23.30 -5.21
C ARG A 113 10.50 -22.68 -6.44
N PHE A 114 9.97 -23.49 -7.33
CA PHE A 114 9.15 -23.14 -8.47
C PHE A 114 7.76 -23.80 -8.33
N PRO A 115 6.69 -23.28 -8.98
CA PRO A 115 6.71 -22.16 -9.92
C PRO A 115 6.79 -20.79 -9.22
N VAL A 116 7.27 -19.80 -9.94
CA VAL A 116 7.28 -18.38 -9.55
C VAL A 116 6.55 -17.54 -10.58
N PHE A 117 6.29 -16.28 -10.27
CA PHE A 117 5.76 -15.29 -11.22
C PHE A 117 6.44 -13.94 -11.03
N ILE A 118 6.53 -13.16 -12.10
CA ILE A 118 7.03 -11.79 -12.07
C ILE A 118 5.83 -10.84 -11.96
N ARG A 119 5.98 -9.81 -11.12
CA ARG A 119 4.96 -8.78 -10.94
C ARG A 119 5.60 -7.41 -10.82
N ASN A 120 4.99 -6.42 -11.47
CA ASN A 120 5.35 -5.03 -11.27
C ASN A 120 5.01 -4.60 -9.83
N THR A 121 5.93 -3.90 -9.17
CA THR A 121 5.78 -3.44 -7.79
C THR A 121 4.62 -2.46 -7.62
N PHE A 122 4.35 -1.65 -8.64
CA PHE A 122 3.32 -0.60 -8.62
C PHE A 122 2.03 -0.98 -9.35
N ASP A 123 1.97 -2.13 -10.00
CA ASP A 123 0.78 -2.53 -10.73
C ASP A 123 -0.22 -3.22 -9.78
N HIS A 124 -1.41 -2.62 -9.67
CA HIS A 124 -2.53 -3.17 -8.92
C HIS A 124 -3.50 -3.97 -9.79
N LYS A 125 -3.33 -3.93 -11.11
CA LYS A 125 -4.08 -4.77 -12.03
C LYS A 125 -3.46 -6.15 -12.01
N SER A 126 -4.29 -7.19 -11.94
CA SER A 126 -3.85 -8.55 -12.20
C SER A 126 -3.49 -8.64 -13.68
N ALA A 127 -2.22 -8.41 -14.02
CA ALA A 127 -1.70 -8.91 -15.29
C ALA A 127 -1.95 -10.42 -15.31
N ALA A 128 -2.15 -10.98 -16.51
CA ALA A 128 -2.13 -12.43 -16.67
C ALA A 128 -0.80 -12.93 -16.06
N ILE A 129 -0.90 -13.61 -14.92
CA ILE A 129 0.28 -14.08 -14.20
C ILE A 129 0.66 -15.39 -14.89
N GLU A 130 1.64 -15.32 -15.77
CA GLU A 130 2.26 -16.51 -16.29
C GLU A 130 3.15 -17.12 -15.22
N LEU A 131 2.89 -18.39 -14.91
CA LEU A 131 3.71 -19.15 -13.96
C LEU A 131 4.96 -19.65 -14.66
N ILE A 132 6.09 -19.30 -14.11
CA ILE A 132 7.41 -19.70 -14.60
C ILE A 132 7.84 -20.94 -13.83
N GLY A 133 8.05 -22.04 -14.55
CA GLY A 133 8.26 -23.37 -13.98
C GLY A 133 9.68 -23.67 -13.55
N ASP A 134 10.69 -22.91 -14.03
CA ASP A 134 12.10 -23.18 -13.78
C ASP A 134 12.98 -21.92 -13.88
N GLN A 135 14.26 -22.09 -13.57
CA GLN A 135 15.23 -20.99 -13.55
C GLN A 135 15.53 -20.45 -14.97
N ALA A 136 15.56 -21.31 -15.98
CA ALA A 136 15.86 -20.88 -17.34
C ALA A 136 14.75 -19.96 -17.90
N GLY A 137 13.49 -20.31 -17.63
CA GLY A 137 12.33 -19.47 -17.95
C GLY A 137 12.36 -18.14 -17.20
N LEU A 138 12.77 -18.15 -15.93
CA LEU A 138 12.89 -16.92 -15.14
C LEU A 138 13.98 -16.00 -15.71
N ASP A 139 15.16 -16.53 -15.98
CA ASP A 139 16.27 -15.76 -16.54
C ASP A 139 15.89 -15.17 -17.93
N ALA A 140 15.18 -15.94 -18.77
CA ALA A 140 14.70 -15.48 -20.08
C ALA A 140 13.67 -14.34 -19.95
N CYS A 141 12.72 -14.46 -19.03
CA CYS A 141 11.72 -13.42 -18.78
C CYS A 141 12.38 -12.11 -18.28
N ILE A 142 13.31 -12.21 -17.34
CA ILE A 142 14.03 -11.03 -16.81
C ILE A 142 14.84 -10.35 -17.93
N LEU A 143 15.53 -11.12 -18.76
CA LEU A 143 16.30 -10.58 -19.89
C LEU A 143 15.42 -9.87 -20.91
N ALA A 144 14.22 -10.39 -21.18
CA ALA A 144 13.26 -9.75 -22.06
C ALA A 144 12.79 -8.40 -21.51
N MET A 145 12.48 -8.32 -20.20
CA MET A 145 12.06 -7.08 -19.53
C MET A 145 13.13 -5.99 -19.47
N GLN A 146 14.42 -6.35 -19.54
CA GLN A 146 15.52 -5.37 -19.51
C GLN A 146 15.78 -4.72 -20.89
N ARG A 147 15.17 -5.25 -21.94
CA ARG A 147 15.32 -4.76 -23.34
C ARG A 147 14.23 -3.79 -23.77
N ASP A 148 13.13 -3.74 -23.04
CA ASP A 148 12.00 -2.82 -23.23
C ASP A 148 12.15 -1.54 -22.37
#